data_608a49fc559bc1d5da408b72e9523e86
#
_entry.id   608a49fc559bc1d5da408b72e9523e86
#
_cell.length_a   1.000
_cell.length_b   1.000
_cell.length_c   1.000
_cell.angle_alpha   90.00
_cell.angle_beta   90.00
_cell.angle_gamma   90.00
#
_symmetry.space_group_name_H-M   'P 1'
#
loop_
_entity.id
_entity.type
_entity.pdbx_description
1 polymer ?
#
loop_
_entity_poly.entity_id
_entity_poly.type
_entity_poly.pdbx_seq_one_letter_code
_entity_poly.pdbx_strand_id
1 'polypeptide(L)'
;MFDRATDLDIQKMQGTIHTALSNLANGEEIKWYNDQSGNRGAVEIVVTTKMGGELCRRFYASFYTDKTNRHFEAWGCYNERTRAWIISNK
;
A
#
# COMPACT_ATOMS: atom_id res chain seq x y z
N MET A 1 4.18 5.66 -14.66
CA MET A 1 3.88 5.18 -13.33
C MET A 1 5.14 4.82 -12.57
N PHE A 2 5.43 3.58 -12.27
CA PHE A 2 6.65 3.20 -11.57
C PHE A 2 7.67 2.70 -12.58
N ASP A 3 8.39 3.62 -13.21
CA ASP A 3 9.46 3.25 -14.11
C ASP A 3 10.48 2.42 -13.35
N ARG A 4 11.02 1.39 -13.97
CA ARG A 4 12.01 0.51 -13.39
C ARG A 4 11.48 -0.43 -12.31
N ALA A 5 10.17 -0.47 -12.10
CA ALA A 5 9.58 -1.47 -11.21
C ALA A 5 9.55 -2.82 -11.94
N THR A 6 9.97 -3.87 -11.25
CA THR A 6 9.84 -5.22 -11.76
C THR A 6 8.49 -5.80 -11.32
N ASP A 7 8.10 -6.91 -11.94
CA ASP A 7 6.87 -7.59 -11.52
C ASP A 7 6.93 -8.00 -10.06
N LEU A 8 8.09 -8.45 -9.58
CA LEU A 8 8.24 -8.84 -8.19
C LEU A 8 8.13 -7.62 -7.26
N ASP A 9 8.66 -6.47 -7.68
CA ASP A 9 8.49 -5.23 -6.92
C ASP A 9 7.01 -4.92 -6.72
N ILE A 10 6.23 -4.99 -7.80
CA ILE A 10 4.80 -4.71 -7.76
C ILE A 10 4.10 -5.70 -6.84
N GLN A 11 4.42 -6.99 -6.92
CA GLN A 11 3.82 -7.99 -6.05
C GLN A 11 4.13 -7.73 -4.59
N LYS A 12 5.38 -7.38 -4.27
CA LYS A 12 5.78 -7.08 -2.89
C LYS A 12 5.05 -5.83 -2.37
N MET A 13 4.95 -4.80 -3.19
CA MET A 13 4.25 -3.58 -2.80
C MET A 13 2.78 -3.87 -2.55
N GLN A 14 2.12 -4.60 -3.45
CA GLN A 14 0.70 -4.93 -3.30
C GLN A 14 0.46 -5.78 -2.05
N GLY A 15 1.31 -6.78 -1.82
CA GLY A 15 1.20 -7.61 -0.62
C GLY A 15 1.40 -6.80 0.66
N THR A 16 2.33 -5.86 0.63
CA THR A 16 2.58 -4.98 1.78
C THR A 16 1.38 -4.07 2.03
N ILE A 17 0.77 -3.53 0.98
CA ILE A 17 -0.42 -2.70 1.12
C ILE A 17 -1.55 -3.49 1.77
N HIS A 18 -1.81 -4.71 1.29
CA HIS A 18 -2.89 -5.53 1.85
C HIS A 18 -2.60 -5.92 3.30
N THR A 19 -1.36 -6.24 3.62
CA THR A 19 -0.96 -6.56 4.99
C THR A 19 -1.16 -5.34 5.89
N ALA A 20 -0.76 -4.16 5.41
CA ALA A 20 -0.92 -2.93 6.18
C ALA A 20 -2.39 -2.63 6.45
N LEU A 21 -3.23 -2.74 5.42
CA LEU A 21 -4.66 -2.48 5.56
C LEU A 21 -5.31 -3.42 6.56
N SER A 22 -4.86 -4.66 6.62
CA SER A 22 -5.47 -5.68 7.48
C SER A 22 -4.96 -5.63 8.92
N ASN A 23 -3.71 -5.21 9.14
CA ASN A 23 -3.06 -5.45 10.43
C ASN A 23 -2.51 -4.22 11.15
N LEU A 24 -2.23 -3.12 10.44
CA LEU A 24 -1.56 -2.00 11.07
C LEU A 24 -2.55 -1.05 11.74
N ALA A 25 -2.12 -0.44 12.84
CA ALA A 25 -2.83 0.68 13.44
C ALA A 25 -2.51 1.96 12.67
N ASN A 26 -3.33 3.00 12.85
CA ASN A 26 -3.05 4.30 12.26
C ASN A 26 -1.69 4.79 12.75
N GLY A 27 -0.89 5.29 11.82
CA GLY A 27 0.45 5.77 12.11
C GLY A 27 1.54 4.73 12.04
N GLU A 28 1.19 3.46 11.91
CA GLU A 28 2.18 2.40 11.78
C GLU A 28 2.58 2.19 10.33
N GLU A 29 3.79 1.67 10.14
CA GLU A 29 4.41 1.52 8.83
C GLU A 29 5.01 0.13 8.69
N ILE A 30 4.90 -0.45 7.47
CA ILE A 30 5.62 -1.67 7.08
C ILE A 30 6.53 -1.33 5.91
N LYS A 31 7.74 -1.88 5.92
CA LYS A 31 8.69 -1.73 4.83
C LYS A 31 8.81 -3.02 4.05
N TRP A 32 9.09 -2.91 2.77
CA TRP A 32 9.40 -4.07 1.94
C TRP A 32 10.70 -3.82 1.18
N TYR A 33 11.33 -4.91 0.77
CA TYR A 33 12.59 -4.84 0.05
C TYR A 33 12.66 -6.00 -0.94
N ASN A 34 13.16 -5.73 -2.14
CA ASN A 34 13.40 -6.74 -3.15
C ASN A 34 14.90 -6.80 -3.42
N ASP A 35 15.55 -7.86 -2.93
CA ASP A 35 16.99 -7.97 -3.05
C ASP A 35 17.44 -8.27 -4.48
N GLN A 36 16.55 -8.71 -5.36
CA GLN A 36 16.91 -8.94 -6.76
C GLN A 36 17.05 -7.64 -7.54
N SER A 37 16.17 -6.67 -7.27
CA SER A 37 16.21 -5.39 -7.97
C SER A 37 16.90 -4.30 -7.15
N GLY A 38 17.00 -4.48 -5.85
CA GLY A 38 17.48 -3.44 -4.95
C GLY A 38 16.43 -2.40 -4.63
N ASN A 39 15.24 -2.53 -5.18
CA ASN A 39 14.16 -1.57 -4.94
C ASN A 39 13.49 -1.87 -3.61
N ARG A 40 12.88 -0.84 -3.03
CA ARG A 40 12.27 -0.96 -1.73
C ARG A 40 11.16 0.06 -1.58
N GLY A 41 10.38 -0.10 -0.52
CA GLY A 41 9.30 0.86 -0.25
C GLY A 41 8.75 0.68 1.14
N ALA A 42 7.71 1.44 1.42
CA ALA A 42 7.04 1.40 2.71
C ALA A 42 5.58 1.74 2.53
N VAL A 43 4.75 1.26 3.45
CA VAL A 43 3.32 1.58 3.47
C VAL A 43 2.96 1.98 4.89
N GLU A 44 2.35 3.13 5.03
CA GLU A 44 1.88 3.66 6.31
C GLU A 44 0.38 3.83 6.27
N ILE A 45 -0.31 3.45 7.36
CA ILE A 45 -1.74 3.70 7.49
C ILE A 45 -1.92 5.07 8.13
N VAL A 46 -2.65 5.95 7.46
CA VAL A 46 -2.78 7.35 7.89
C VAL A 46 -4.02 7.53 8.76
N VAL A 47 -5.16 7.05 8.30
CA VAL A 47 -6.43 7.25 9.00
C VAL A 47 -7.39 6.13 8.63
N THR A 48 -8.28 5.82 9.56
CA THR A 48 -9.33 4.81 9.35
C THR A 48 -10.68 5.46 9.62
N THR A 49 -11.64 5.24 8.73
CA THR A 49 -12.97 5.80 8.88
C THR A 49 -13.98 4.93 8.16
N LYS A 50 -15.26 5.21 8.37
CA LYS A 50 -16.33 4.54 7.60
C LYS A 50 -16.85 5.49 6.54
N MET A 51 -17.01 4.99 5.33
CA MET A 51 -17.55 5.75 4.22
C MET A 51 -18.60 4.87 3.54
N GLY A 52 -19.85 5.37 3.51
CA GLY A 52 -20.94 4.63 2.89
C GLY A 52 -21.17 3.26 3.52
N GLY A 53 -20.90 3.13 4.82
CA GLY A 53 -21.08 1.85 5.52
C GLY A 53 -19.91 0.91 5.43
N GLU A 54 -18.90 1.24 4.64
CA GLU A 54 -17.70 0.41 4.51
C GLU A 54 -16.57 0.96 5.36
N LEU A 55 -15.76 0.06 5.90
CA LEU A 55 -14.54 0.46 6.60
C LEU A 55 -13.48 0.82 5.57
N CYS A 56 -13.01 2.06 5.63
CA CYS A 56 -12.01 2.56 4.69
C CYS A 56 -10.79 3.06 5.42
N ARG A 57 -9.63 2.81 4.87
CA ARG A 57 -8.36 3.22 5.46
C ARG A 57 -7.54 3.95 4.40
N ARG A 58 -7.04 5.12 4.75
CA ARG A 58 -6.14 5.86 3.88
C ARG A 58 -4.73 5.44 4.16
N PHE A 59 -3.96 5.19 3.10
CA PHE A 59 -2.58 4.77 3.26
C PHE A 59 -1.67 5.60 2.37
N TYR A 60 -0.42 5.68 2.78
CA TYR A 60 0.65 6.36 2.07
C TYR A 60 1.68 5.30 1.70
N ALA A 61 1.96 5.17 0.41
CA ALA A 61 2.90 4.17 -0.09
C ALA A 61 4.05 4.87 -0.78
N SER A 62 5.26 4.36 -0.55
CA SER A 62 6.46 4.89 -1.18
C SER A 62 7.18 3.78 -1.92
N PHE A 63 7.92 4.17 -2.95
CA PHE A 63 8.67 3.27 -3.80
C PHE A 63 9.99 3.93 -4.15
N TYR A 64 11.09 3.27 -3.83
CA TYR A 64 12.42 3.83 -4.03
C TYR A 64 13.24 2.90 -4.90
N THR A 65 13.88 3.48 -5.91
CA THR A 65 14.93 2.81 -6.68
C THR A 65 16.23 3.55 -6.41
N ASP A 66 17.33 3.11 -7.04
CA ASP A 66 18.59 3.82 -6.92
C ASP A 66 18.57 5.20 -7.58
N LYS A 67 17.56 5.48 -8.42
CA LYS A 67 17.50 6.73 -9.16
C LYS A 67 16.23 7.52 -8.95
N THR A 68 15.19 6.91 -8.44
CA THR A 68 13.90 7.57 -8.31
C THR A 68 13.29 7.33 -6.96
N ASN A 69 12.37 8.23 -6.62
CA ASN A 69 11.66 8.23 -5.35
C ASN A 69 10.22 8.60 -5.68
N ARG A 70 9.30 7.67 -5.51
CA ARG A 70 7.89 7.86 -5.84
C ARG A 70 7.03 7.53 -4.65
N HIS A 71 5.90 8.21 -4.55
CA HIS A 71 4.95 7.94 -3.49
C HIS A 71 3.54 8.31 -3.96
N PHE A 72 2.57 7.71 -3.31
CA PHE A 72 1.16 8.03 -3.56
C PHE A 72 0.35 7.76 -2.32
N GLU A 73 -0.83 8.38 -2.25
CA GLU A 73 -1.82 8.10 -1.22
C GLU A 73 -3.08 7.58 -1.89
N ALA A 74 -3.77 6.68 -1.22
CA ALA A 74 -5.00 6.11 -1.74
C ALA A 74 -5.86 5.61 -0.58
N TRP A 75 -7.08 5.22 -0.90
CA TRP A 75 -8.00 4.61 0.06
C TRP A 75 -8.13 3.13 -0.23
N GLY A 76 -8.13 2.32 0.81
CA GLY A 76 -8.52 0.92 0.72
C GLY A 76 -9.78 0.74 1.53
N CYS A 77 -10.85 0.25 0.90
CA CYS A 77 -12.11 0.01 1.57
C CYS A 77 -12.38 -1.49 1.62
N TYR A 78 -12.80 -1.97 2.79
CA TYR A 78 -13.03 -3.39 2.99
C TYR A 78 -14.43 -3.77 2.52
N ASN A 79 -14.50 -4.73 1.60
CA ASN A 79 -15.76 -5.28 1.13
C ASN A 79 -16.03 -6.57 1.87
N GLU A 80 -17.03 -6.55 2.77
CA GLU A 80 -17.33 -7.71 3.61
C GLU A 80 -17.84 -8.90 2.78
N ARG A 81 -18.48 -8.63 1.65
CA ARG A 81 -19.02 -9.69 0.80
C ARG A 81 -17.90 -10.53 0.19
N THR A 82 -16.88 -9.87 -0.33
CA THR A 82 -15.75 -10.57 -0.97
C THR A 82 -14.59 -10.79 -0.01
N ARG A 83 -14.63 -10.17 1.18
CA ARG A 83 -13.57 -10.21 2.19
C ARG A 83 -12.25 -9.71 1.63
N ALA A 84 -12.31 -8.63 0.88
CA ALA A 84 -11.13 -8.08 0.23
C ALA A 84 -11.11 -6.56 0.38
N TRP A 85 -9.90 -6.01 0.37
CA TRP A 85 -9.69 -4.57 0.33
C TRP A 85 -9.67 -4.13 -1.12
N ILE A 86 -10.49 -3.13 -1.44
CA ILE A 86 -10.55 -2.55 -2.78
C ILE A 86 -9.86 -1.20 -2.72
N ILE A 87 -8.86 -1.01 -3.56
CA ILE A 87 -8.03 0.18 -3.51
C ILE A 87 -8.49 1.18 -4.56
N SER A 88 -8.61 2.43 -4.15
CA SER A 88 -9.11 3.52 -4.98
C SER A 88 -8.25 4.76 -4.76
N ASN A 89 -8.02 5.52 -5.81
CA ASN A 89 -7.24 6.76 -5.76
C ASN A 89 -8.05 7.98 -5.32
N LYS A 90 -9.31 7.82 -4.99
CA LYS A 90 -10.16 8.95 -4.63
C LYS A 90 -9.94 9.45 -3.22
#